data_97e5ce7f5a700cb329d689c25707254d
#
_entry.id   97e5ce7f5a700cb329d689c25707254d
#
_cell.length_a   1.000
_cell.length_b   1.000
_cell.length_c   1.000
_cell.angle_alpha   90.00
_cell.angle_beta   90.00
_cell.angle_gamma   90.00
#
_symmetry.space_group_name_H-M   'P 1'
#
loop_
_entity.id
_entity.type
_entity.pdbx_description
1 polymer ?
#
loop_
_entity_poly.entity_id
_entity_poly.type
_entity_poly.pdbx_seq_one_letter_code
_entity_poly.pdbx_strand_id
1 'polypeptide(L)'
;MNTLSVLKGKRALWLLAAVVLTAIVTYIIEEFGLSAISLFEGGLLSMTPYALTAVGECINEKSGVVNIGLEGILAITAVTGVYGAELFDNGFLGLLVGALTGGFMGFVFGLVSVYGKADQTVAGTGINIFSIGFVQYLLMSIWGFPGIHILERRLMVRPIYTPIGQISIVTIFAIIVAGLAHVLLYKTVLGFRIRAAGESPQAVDVAGVRVDRIRTLSSTLGGALCGLGGAFMSLCWMGGVVKEISAGKGFIALACVVFAGLEPLLALAAALIFGFTGVFAFSVAVTPGVKEIIPFYFVNMVPYISTLIVVTIAIGRRRFPKASGVPYRRE
;
A
#
# COMPACT_ATOMS: atom_id res chain seq x y z
N MET A 1 19.82 -36.25 -14.46
CA MET A 1 18.60 -35.63 -15.10
C MET A 1 18.73 -34.11 -15.00
N ASN A 2 18.87 -33.41 -16.15
CA ASN A 2 19.34 -32.02 -16.23
C ASN A 2 18.42 -31.03 -15.57
N THR A 3 18.85 -30.35 -14.52
CA THR A 3 18.15 -29.21 -13.87
C THR A 3 17.77 -28.09 -14.84
N LEU A 4 18.51 -27.93 -15.95
CA LEU A 4 18.22 -26.98 -17.04
C LEU A 4 16.98 -27.32 -17.85
N SER A 5 16.64 -28.60 -18.02
CA SER A 5 15.42 -29.01 -18.75
C SER A 5 14.16 -28.77 -17.92
N VAL A 6 14.23 -28.95 -16.61
CA VAL A 6 13.13 -28.68 -15.67
C VAL A 6 12.87 -27.17 -15.54
N LEU A 7 13.91 -26.34 -15.59
CA LEU A 7 13.79 -24.89 -15.57
C LEU A 7 13.20 -24.32 -16.88
N LYS A 8 13.56 -24.92 -18.03
CA LYS A 8 12.96 -24.56 -19.33
C LYS A 8 11.49 -24.94 -19.38
N GLY A 9 11.11 -26.13 -18.89
CA GLY A 9 9.71 -26.56 -18.82
C GLY A 9 8.85 -25.66 -17.92
N LYS A 10 9.35 -25.25 -16.76
CA LYS A 10 8.66 -24.31 -15.87
C LYS A 10 8.48 -22.93 -16.50
N ARG A 11 9.48 -22.39 -17.20
CA ARG A 11 9.36 -21.12 -17.93
C ARG A 11 8.35 -21.19 -19.07
N ALA A 12 8.34 -22.29 -19.82
CA ALA A 12 7.36 -22.52 -20.87
C ALA A 12 5.93 -22.60 -20.31
N LEU A 13 5.74 -23.27 -19.17
CA LEU A 13 4.43 -23.35 -18.49
C LEU A 13 3.95 -21.96 -18.02
N TRP A 14 4.84 -21.13 -17.47
CA TRP A 14 4.51 -19.76 -17.06
C TRP A 14 4.19 -18.86 -18.25
N LEU A 15 4.90 -19.00 -19.36
CA LEU A 15 4.60 -18.28 -20.60
C LEU A 15 3.25 -18.71 -21.16
N LEU A 16 2.97 -20.01 -21.18
CA LEU A 16 1.68 -20.53 -21.62
C LEU A 16 0.54 -20.06 -20.74
N ALA A 17 0.71 -20.09 -19.42
CA ALA A 17 -0.26 -19.56 -18.47
C ALA A 17 -0.49 -18.06 -18.66
N ALA A 18 0.54 -17.28 -18.92
CA ALA A 18 0.44 -15.85 -19.20
C ALA A 18 -0.32 -15.59 -20.53
N VAL A 19 -0.02 -16.36 -21.57
CA VAL A 19 -0.73 -16.24 -22.88
C VAL A 19 -2.20 -16.60 -22.72
N VAL A 20 -2.51 -17.70 -22.03
CA VAL A 20 -3.92 -18.13 -21.79
C VAL A 20 -4.65 -17.07 -20.96
N LEU A 21 -4.02 -16.55 -19.90
CA LEU A 21 -4.61 -15.49 -19.08
C LEU A 21 -4.87 -14.22 -19.90
N THR A 22 -3.91 -13.82 -20.75
CA THR A 22 -4.07 -12.65 -21.64
C THR A 22 -5.22 -12.88 -22.62
N ALA A 23 -5.30 -14.06 -23.23
CA ALA A 23 -6.39 -14.40 -24.15
C ALA A 23 -7.77 -14.38 -23.48
N ILE A 24 -7.86 -14.93 -22.25
CA ILE A 24 -9.10 -14.89 -21.44
C ILE A 24 -9.49 -13.44 -21.12
N VAL A 25 -8.54 -12.63 -20.68
CA VAL A 25 -8.77 -11.21 -20.35
C VAL A 25 -9.21 -10.43 -21.59
N THR A 26 -8.54 -10.65 -22.74
CA THR A 26 -8.92 -10.01 -24.00
C THR A 26 -10.33 -10.41 -24.44
N TYR A 27 -10.64 -11.70 -24.37
CA TYR A 27 -11.99 -12.22 -24.69
C TYR A 27 -13.07 -11.59 -23.79
N ILE A 28 -12.82 -11.49 -22.48
CA ILE A 28 -13.76 -10.85 -21.55
C ILE A 28 -13.91 -9.35 -21.85
N ILE A 29 -12.81 -8.67 -22.17
CA ILE A 29 -12.85 -7.24 -22.54
C ILE A 29 -13.74 -7.03 -23.78
N GLU A 30 -13.58 -7.86 -24.82
CA GLU A 30 -14.35 -7.77 -26.06
C GLU A 30 -15.82 -8.15 -25.83
N GLU A 31 -16.10 -9.26 -25.17
CA GLU A 31 -17.47 -9.77 -24.93
C GLU A 31 -18.30 -8.81 -24.07
N PHE A 32 -17.69 -8.20 -23.05
CA PHE A 32 -18.39 -7.29 -22.13
C PHE A 32 -18.25 -5.80 -22.50
N GLY A 33 -17.64 -5.47 -23.66
CA GLY A 33 -17.49 -4.08 -24.11
C GLY A 33 -16.67 -3.21 -23.14
N LEU A 34 -15.73 -3.81 -22.38
CA LEU A 34 -14.89 -3.10 -21.45
C LEU A 34 -13.80 -2.33 -22.20
N SER A 35 -13.56 -1.07 -21.82
CA SER A 35 -12.45 -0.31 -22.39
C SER A 35 -11.13 -0.72 -21.73
N ALA A 36 -10.19 -1.23 -22.55
CA ALA A 36 -8.84 -1.57 -22.08
C ALA A 36 -8.12 -0.35 -21.47
N ILE A 37 -8.37 0.85 -22.02
CA ILE A 37 -7.81 2.11 -21.49
C ILE A 37 -8.38 2.39 -20.08
N SER A 38 -9.69 2.25 -19.89
CA SER A 38 -10.31 2.47 -18.57
C SER A 38 -9.84 1.46 -17.53
N LEU A 39 -9.60 0.20 -17.91
CA LEU A 39 -9.03 -0.81 -17.04
C LEU A 39 -7.59 -0.47 -16.67
N PHE A 40 -6.81 0.03 -17.62
CA PHE A 40 -5.43 0.45 -17.37
C PHE A 40 -5.37 1.66 -16.44
N GLU A 41 -6.14 2.71 -16.71
CA GLU A 41 -6.26 3.90 -15.86
C GLU A 41 -6.68 3.52 -14.42
N GLY A 42 -7.77 2.78 -14.30
CA GLY A 42 -8.30 2.34 -13.01
C GLY A 42 -7.30 1.45 -12.26
N GLY A 43 -6.61 0.55 -12.96
CA GLY A 43 -5.58 -0.31 -12.39
C GLY A 43 -4.42 0.49 -11.81
N LEU A 44 -3.93 1.50 -12.53
CA LEU A 44 -2.89 2.42 -12.06
C LEU A 44 -3.35 3.27 -10.86
N LEU A 45 -4.58 3.77 -10.88
CA LEU A 45 -5.15 4.51 -9.77
C LEU A 45 -5.27 3.62 -8.52
N SER A 46 -5.81 2.41 -8.67
CA SER A 46 -5.99 1.47 -7.57
C SER A 46 -4.68 0.96 -7.00
N MET A 47 -3.65 0.73 -7.83
CA MET A 47 -2.34 0.27 -7.36
C MET A 47 -1.61 1.30 -6.51
N THR A 48 -1.85 2.60 -6.74
CA THR A 48 -1.04 3.69 -6.15
C THR A 48 -1.03 3.70 -4.63
N PRO A 49 -2.17 3.66 -3.90
CA PRO A 49 -2.18 3.59 -2.45
C PRO A 49 -1.55 2.30 -1.93
N TYR A 50 -1.76 1.17 -2.63
CA TYR A 50 -1.13 -0.10 -2.26
C TYR A 50 0.39 -0.03 -2.39
N ALA A 51 0.90 0.51 -3.51
CA ALA A 51 2.33 0.63 -3.78
C ALA A 51 3.03 1.52 -2.76
N LEU A 52 2.50 2.74 -2.52
CA LEU A 52 3.07 3.66 -1.54
C LEU A 52 3.12 3.06 -0.14
N THR A 53 2.01 2.48 0.31
CA THR A 53 1.89 1.86 1.63
C THR A 53 2.80 0.64 1.76
N ALA A 54 2.81 -0.27 0.76
CA ALA A 54 3.63 -1.47 0.79
C ALA A 54 5.13 -1.16 0.71
N VAL A 55 5.54 -0.20 -0.13
CA VAL A 55 6.94 0.24 -0.20
C VAL A 55 7.40 0.86 1.12
N GLY A 56 6.54 1.67 1.75
CA GLY A 56 6.78 2.23 3.07
C GLY A 56 6.94 1.15 4.14
N GLU A 57 6.06 0.16 4.14
CA GLU A 57 6.12 -0.94 5.10
C GLU A 57 7.31 -1.88 4.84
N CYS A 58 7.75 -2.06 3.59
CA CYS A 58 9.00 -2.76 3.31
C CYS A 58 10.21 -2.12 4.01
N ILE A 59 10.28 -0.78 4.06
CA ILE A 59 11.35 -0.07 4.79
C ILE A 59 11.21 -0.31 6.29
N ASN A 60 10.00 -0.22 6.81
CA ASN A 60 9.70 -0.39 8.22
C ASN A 60 10.01 -1.83 8.68
N GLU A 61 9.47 -2.83 8.01
CA GLU A 61 9.61 -4.24 8.40
C GLU A 61 11.05 -4.77 8.20
N LYS A 62 11.80 -4.22 7.22
CA LYS A 62 13.25 -4.48 7.10
C LYS A 62 14.04 -4.02 8.32
N SER A 63 13.56 -3.07 9.10
CA SER A 63 14.17 -2.64 10.38
C SER A 63 13.81 -3.54 11.56
N GLY A 64 12.88 -4.48 11.36
CA GLY A 64 12.34 -5.37 12.40
C GLY A 64 11.08 -4.84 13.07
N VAL A 65 10.45 -3.80 12.52
CA VAL A 65 9.20 -3.23 13.03
C VAL A 65 8.07 -3.50 12.05
N VAL A 66 7.01 -4.16 12.49
CA VAL A 66 5.83 -4.53 11.70
C VAL A 66 4.65 -3.65 12.08
N ASN A 67 4.15 -2.85 11.15
CA ASN A 67 3.01 -1.99 11.39
C ASN A 67 1.73 -2.52 10.72
N ILE A 68 0.84 -3.12 11.51
CA ILE A 68 -0.47 -3.57 11.03
C ILE A 68 -1.48 -2.41 10.98
N GLY A 69 -1.14 -1.24 11.56
CA GLY A 69 -2.00 -0.05 11.63
C GLY A 69 -2.13 0.74 10.32
N LEU A 70 -1.67 0.21 9.20
CA LEU A 70 -1.67 0.89 7.90
C LEU A 70 -3.07 1.27 7.42
N GLU A 71 -4.08 0.46 7.71
CA GLU A 71 -5.48 0.72 7.38
C GLU A 71 -5.97 2.01 8.04
N GLY A 72 -5.68 2.17 9.34
CA GLY A 72 -6.04 3.35 10.10
C GLY A 72 -5.27 4.60 9.67
N ILE A 73 -3.98 4.45 9.33
CA ILE A 73 -3.17 5.56 8.84
C ILE A 73 -3.72 6.06 7.50
N LEU A 74 -4.05 5.16 6.55
CA LEU A 74 -4.68 5.52 5.28
C LEU A 74 -5.98 6.30 5.48
N ALA A 75 -6.85 5.84 6.40
CA ALA A 75 -8.14 6.48 6.66
C ALA A 75 -7.98 7.89 7.24
N ILE A 76 -7.14 8.06 8.26
CA ILE A 76 -6.89 9.36 8.92
C ILE A 76 -6.25 10.34 7.92
N THR A 77 -5.28 9.87 7.15
CA THR A 77 -4.54 10.74 6.23
C THR A 77 -5.34 11.13 4.99
N ALA A 78 -6.34 10.35 4.61
CA ALA A 78 -7.31 10.76 3.60
C ALA A 78 -8.12 11.98 4.05
N VAL A 79 -8.54 12.03 5.33
CA VAL A 79 -9.25 13.17 5.91
C VAL A 79 -8.34 14.38 6.05
N THR A 80 -7.17 14.20 6.67
CA THR A 80 -6.23 15.31 6.91
C THR A 80 -5.66 15.87 5.59
N GLY A 81 -5.53 15.03 4.55
CA GLY A 81 -5.16 15.47 3.21
C GLY A 81 -6.20 16.42 2.61
N VAL A 82 -7.49 16.10 2.69
CA VAL A 82 -8.58 16.99 2.22
C VAL A 82 -8.61 18.27 3.03
N TYR A 83 -8.57 18.17 4.35
CA TYR A 83 -8.51 19.35 5.20
C TYR A 83 -7.31 20.25 4.87
N GLY A 84 -6.13 19.66 4.64
CA GLY A 84 -4.95 20.41 4.21
C GLY A 84 -5.11 21.08 2.84
N ALA A 85 -5.78 20.40 1.89
CA ALA A 85 -6.04 20.97 0.57
C ALA A 85 -6.98 22.18 0.64
N GLU A 86 -8.01 22.14 1.49
CA GLU A 86 -8.92 23.24 1.72
C GLU A 86 -8.27 24.39 2.49
N LEU A 87 -7.50 24.06 3.55
CA LEU A 87 -6.82 25.06 4.38
C LEU A 87 -5.81 25.90 3.59
N PHE A 88 -5.06 25.28 2.68
CA PHE A 88 -4.03 25.93 1.87
C PHE A 88 -4.50 26.26 0.45
N ASP A 89 -5.75 26.01 0.12
CA ASP A 89 -6.32 26.18 -1.22
C ASP A 89 -5.50 25.49 -2.32
N ASN A 90 -4.91 24.32 -2.01
CA ASN A 90 -3.99 23.63 -2.91
C ASN A 90 -3.94 22.10 -2.65
N GLY A 91 -4.30 21.29 -3.65
CA GLY A 91 -4.32 19.84 -3.55
C GLY A 91 -2.93 19.21 -3.31
N PHE A 92 -1.85 19.80 -3.84
CA PHE A 92 -0.49 19.30 -3.58
C PHE A 92 -0.06 19.52 -2.13
N LEU A 93 -0.44 20.65 -1.53
CA LEU A 93 -0.22 20.89 -0.10
C LEU A 93 -1.06 19.94 0.73
N GLY A 94 -2.27 19.57 0.29
CA GLY A 94 -3.07 18.52 0.90
C GLY A 94 -2.36 17.16 0.91
N LEU A 95 -1.72 16.77 -0.21
CA LEU A 95 -0.89 15.56 -0.26
C LEU A 95 0.27 15.61 0.73
N LEU A 96 0.93 16.76 0.87
CA LEU A 96 2.02 16.96 1.82
C LEU A 96 1.51 16.86 3.26
N VAL A 97 0.36 17.47 3.60
CA VAL A 97 -0.26 17.36 4.93
C VAL A 97 -0.58 15.90 5.25
N GLY A 98 -1.16 15.15 4.29
CA GLY A 98 -1.41 13.72 4.47
C GLY A 98 -0.13 12.92 4.72
N ALA A 99 0.95 13.19 3.96
CA ALA A 99 2.24 12.55 4.17
C ALA A 99 2.84 12.89 5.54
N LEU A 100 2.78 14.15 5.98
CA LEU A 100 3.26 14.57 7.29
C LEU A 100 2.44 13.96 8.43
N THR A 101 1.11 13.92 8.30
CA THR A 101 0.23 13.27 9.29
C THR A 101 0.53 11.77 9.36
N GLY A 102 0.71 11.10 8.23
CA GLY A 102 1.08 9.70 8.19
C GLY A 102 2.47 9.44 8.80
N GLY A 103 3.43 10.32 8.53
CA GLY A 103 4.76 10.30 9.15
C GLY A 103 4.67 10.48 10.67
N PHE A 104 3.84 11.40 11.15
CA PHE A 104 3.57 11.59 12.59
C PHE A 104 2.95 10.34 13.21
N MET A 105 1.94 9.73 12.57
CA MET A 105 1.34 8.47 13.04
C MET A 105 2.36 7.33 13.07
N GLY A 106 3.21 7.21 12.04
CA GLY A 106 4.31 6.25 12.01
C GLY A 106 5.36 6.51 13.10
N PHE A 107 5.65 7.78 13.40
CA PHE A 107 6.52 8.17 14.52
C PHE A 107 5.91 7.76 15.86
N VAL A 108 4.64 8.07 16.10
CA VAL A 108 3.93 7.67 17.34
C VAL A 108 3.91 6.15 17.49
N PHE A 109 3.61 5.41 16.41
CA PHE A 109 3.71 3.96 16.39
C PHE A 109 5.12 3.47 16.75
N GLY A 110 6.16 4.09 16.18
CA GLY A 110 7.56 3.81 16.50
C GLY A 110 7.89 4.10 17.97
N LEU A 111 7.37 5.20 18.55
CA LEU A 111 7.56 5.48 19.98
C LEU A 111 6.93 4.40 20.88
N VAL A 112 5.69 4.01 20.60
CA VAL A 112 4.97 3.01 21.39
C VAL A 112 5.61 1.62 21.25
N SER A 113 5.91 1.18 20.03
CA SER A 113 6.43 -0.16 19.76
C SER A 113 7.93 -0.30 20.07
N VAL A 114 8.74 0.73 19.79
CA VAL A 114 10.21 0.66 19.95
C VAL A 114 10.66 1.12 21.33
N TYR A 115 10.25 2.31 21.78
CA TYR A 115 10.62 2.81 23.10
C TYR A 115 9.70 2.28 24.20
N GLY A 116 8.39 2.22 23.95
CA GLY A 116 7.41 1.65 24.89
C GLY A 116 7.49 0.12 24.99
N LYS A 117 8.24 -0.53 24.09
CA LYS A 117 8.38 -2.01 24.02
C LYS A 117 7.03 -2.74 23.95
N ALA A 118 6.00 -2.06 23.45
CA ALA A 118 4.68 -2.64 23.29
C ALA A 118 4.67 -3.70 22.17
N ASP A 119 3.73 -4.64 22.26
CA ASP A 119 3.47 -5.55 21.16
C ASP A 119 3.04 -4.77 19.91
N GLN A 120 3.75 -5.00 18.80
CA GLN A 120 3.58 -4.23 17.57
C GLN A 120 2.24 -4.50 16.90
N THR A 121 1.73 -5.73 17.02
CA THR A 121 0.43 -6.14 16.49
C THR A 121 -0.69 -5.44 17.25
N VAL A 122 -0.59 -5.41 18.58
CA VAL A 122 -1.56 -4.72 19.45
C VAL A 122 -1.56 -3.21 19.18
N ALA A 123 -0.37 -2.60 19.10
CA ALA A 123 -0.23 -1.17 18.81
C ALA A 123 -0.81 -0.80 17.43
N GLY A 124 -0.52 -1.59 16.39
CA GLY A 124 -1.06 -1.39 15.04
C GLY A 124 -2.57 -1.58 14.97
N THR A 125 -3.09 -2.63 15.60
CA THR A 125 -4.54 -2.86 15.70
C THR A 125 -5.22 -1.73 16.46
N GLY A 126 -4.59 -1.20 17.51
CA GLY A 126 -5.06 -0.02 18.24
C GLY A 126 -5.23 1.20 17.33
N ILE A 127 -4.28 1.46 16.42
CA ILE A 127 -4.39 2.54 15.42
C ILE A 127 -5.61 2.30 14.50
N ASN A 128 -5.82 1.07 14.04
CA ASN A 128 -6.95 0.75 13.17
C ASN A 128 -8.29 0.99 13.89
N ILE A 129 -8.44 0.53 15.13
CA ILE A 129 -9.66 0.75 15.93
C ILE A 129 -9.86 2.23 16.22
N PHE A 130 -8.79 2.94 16.62
CA PHE A 130 -8.83 4.37 16.87
C PHE A 130 -9.30 5.14 15.63
N SER A 131 -8.81 4.78 14.46
CA SER A 131 -9.12 5.47 13.21
C SER A 131 -10.60 5.45 12.87
N ILE A 132 -11.33 4.37 13.21
CA ILE A 132 -12.76 4.22 12.91
C ILE A 132 -13.57 5.34 13.57
N GLY A 133 -13.34 5.60 14.85
CA GLY A 133 -14.00 6.69 15.57
C GLY A 133 -13.43 8.06 15.24
N PHE A 134 -12.10 8.15 15.12
CA PHE A 134 -11.41 9.41 14.92
C PHE A 134 -11.70 10.04 13.55
N VAL A 135 -11.81 9.25 12.49
CA VAL A 135 -12.22 9.73 11.16
C VAL A 135 -13.62 10.33 11.20
N GLN A 136 -14.58 9.66 11.84
CA GLN A 136 -15.94 10.17 11.97
C GLN A 136 -15.99 11.46 12.83
N TYR A 137 -15.21 11.50 13.90
CA TYR A 137 -15.05 12.70 14.73
C TYR A 137 -14.48 13.86 13.92
N LEU A 138 -13.44 13.65 13.13
CA LEU A 138 -12.85 14.69 12.28
C LEU A 138 -13.86 15.19 11.23
N LEU A 139 -14.58 14.29 10.54
CA LEU A 139 -15.61 14.65 9.56
C LEU A 139 -16.70 15.52 10.21
N MET A 140 -17.17 15.13 11.39
CA MET A 140 -18.20 15.89 12.12
C MET A 140 -17.68 17.25 12.61
N SER A 141 -16.45 17.29 13.16
CA SER A 141 -15.90 18.52 13.76
C SER A 141 -15.49 19.57 12.71
N ILE A 142 -15.01 19.12 11.55
CA ILE A 142 -14.51 20.02 10.50
C ILE A 142 -15.65 20.44 9.56
N TRP A 143 -16.48 19.49 9.11
CA TRP A 143 -17.50 19.75 8.08
C TRP A 143 -18.95 19.55 8.58
N GLY A 144 -19.16 19.23 9.85
CA GLY A 144 -20.50 19.11 10.44
C GLY A 144 -21.30 17.88 10.04
N PHE A 145 -20.71 16.93 9.28
CA PHE A 145 -21.38 15.70 8.83
C PHE A 145 -20.44 14.48 8.90
N PRO A 146 -20.81 13.41 9.61
CA PRO A 146 -19.89 12.30 9.90
C PRO A 146 -19.77 11.24 8.78
N GLY A 147 -20.44 11.41 7.65
CA GLY A 147 -20.55 10.40 6.59
C GLY A 147 -19.62 10.60 5.40
N ILE A 148 -19.74 11.75 4.77
CA ILE A 148 -19.05 12.07 3.51
C ILE A 148 -18.76 13.55 3.43
N HIS A 149 -17.62 13.91 2.84
CA HIS A 149 -17.31 15.27 2.43
C HIS A 149 -16.74 15.25 1.01
N ILE A 150 -17.35 16.04 0.12
CA ILE A 150 -16.97 16.13 -1.30
C ILE A 150 -16.05 17.33 -1.47
N LEU A 151 -14.89 17.10 -2.05
CA LEU A 151 -13.90 18.12 -2.32
C LEU A 151 -14.27 18.94 -3.56
N GLU A 152 -14.03 20.23 -3.55
CA GLU A 152 -14.16 21.06 -4.73
C GLU A 152 -13.20 20.61 -5.85
N ARG A 153 -13.70 20.50 -7.08
CA ARG A 153 -12.90 20.01 -8.23
C ARG A 153 -11.61 20.80 -8.48
N ARG A 154 -11.54 22.07 -8.09
CA ARG A 154 -10.33 22.91 -8.26
C ARG A 154 -9.19 22.48 -7.35
N LEU A 155 -9.52 21.87 -6.21
CA LEU A 155 -8.55 21.39 -5.21
C LEU A 155 -8.09 19.94 -5.49
N MET A 156 -8.74 19.22 -6.39
CA MET A 156 -8.28 17.92 -6.81
C MET A 156 -6.99 18.02 -7.59
N VAL A 157 -6.06 17.11 -7.32
CA VAL A 157 -4.83 16.98 -8.11
C VAL A 157 -5.16 16.30 -9.43
N ARG A 158 -5.10 17.05 -10.52
CA ARG A 158 -5.48 16.60 -11.85
C ARG A 158 -4.49 15.57 -12.39
N PRO A 159 -4.98 14.52 -13.08
CA PRO A 159 -4.11 13.57 -13.77
C PRO A 159 -3.47 14.23 -15.01
N ILE A 160 -2.38 13.63 -15.48
CA ILE A 160 -1.73 13.95 -16.74
C ILE A 160 -2.42 13.15 -17.84
N TYR A 161 -2.85 13.82 -18.88
CA TYR A 161 -3.44 13.18 -20.06
C TYR A 161 -2.34 12.67 -20.98
N THR A 162 -2.33 11.36 -21.22
CA THR A 162 -1.39 10.70 -22.13
C THR A 162 -2.14 9.97 -23.23
N PRO A 163 -1.50 9.60 -24.36
CA PRO A 163 -2.14 8.84 -25.44
C PRO A 163 -2.70 7.48 -24.98
N ILE A 164 -2.20 6.94 -23.89
CA ILE A 164 -2.61 5.64 -23.31
C ILE A 164 -3.56 5.79 -22.11
N GLY A 165 -4.06 7.01 -21.87
CA GLY A 165 -5.03 7.30 -20.80
C GLY A 165 -4.55 8.33 -19.78
N GLN A 166 -5.31 8.48 -18.70
CA GLN A 166 -5.04 9.42 -17.62
C GLN A 166 -4.15 8.78 -16.56
N ILE A 167 -3.01 9.40 -16.26
CA ILE A 167 -2.06 8.92 -15.25
C ILE A 167 -1.91 9.98 -14.16
N SER A 168 -2.10 9.60 -12.90
CA SER A 168 -1.85 10.52 -11.79
C SER A 168 -0.35 10.78 -11.62
N ILE A 169 0.01 12.02 -11.34
CA ILE A 169 1.39 12.41 -11.01
C ILE A 169 1.90 11.65 -9.77
N VAL A 170 1.01 11.36 -8.82
CA VAL A 170 1.35 10.59 -7.61
C VAL A 170 1.62 9.11 -7.94
N THR A 171 0.98 8.54 -8.97
CA THR A 171 1.28 7.20 -9.48
C THR A 171 2.70 7.12 -10.02
N ILE A 172 3.10 8.11 -10.82
CA ILE A 172 4.49 8.21 -11.31
C ILE A 172 5.46 8.34 -10.15
N PHE A 173 5.13 9.19 -9.17
CA PHE A 173 5.92 9.35 -7.95
C PHE A 173 6.03 8.03 -7.16
N ALA A 174 4.97 7.23 -7.05
CA ALA A 174 5.00 5.94 -6.36
C ALA A 174 6.00 4.96 -7.02
N ILE A 175 6.05 4.93 -8.36
CA ILE A 175 7.01 4.12 -9.11
C ILE A 175 8.45 4.59 -8.82
N ILE A 176 8.69 5.90 -8.84
CA ILE A 176 10.00 6.49 -8.54
C ILE A 176 10.40 6.16 -7.09
N VAL A 177 9.48 6.31 -6.13
CA VAL A 177 9.72 6.02 -4.71
C VAL A 177 10.06 4.55 -4.49
N ALA A 178 9.43 3.61 -5.21
CA ALA A 178 9.78 2.20 -5.13
C ALA A 178 11.24 1.95 -5.57
N GLY A 179 11.67 2.60 -6.66
CA GLY A 179 13.07 2.58 -7.10
C GLY A 179 14.02 3.20 -6.08
N LEU A 180 13.66 4.37 -5.54
CA LEU A 180 14.46 5.06 -4.51
C LEU A 180 14.54 4.25 -3.21
N ALA A 181 13.44 3.61 -2.78
CA ALA A 181 13.43 2.74 -1.61
C ALA A 181 14.33 1.50 -1.81
N HIS A 182 14.34 0.94 -3.02
CA HIS A 182 15.27 -0.13 -3.36
C HIS A 182 16.74 0.34 -3.26
N VAL A 183 17.08 1.49 -3.86
CA VAL A 183 18.42 2.07 -3.76
C VAL A 183 18.75 2.39 -2.30
N LEU A 184 17.85 3.02 -1.56
CA LEU A 184 18.04 3.32 -0.14
C LEU A 184 18.37 2.06 0.64
N LEU A 185 17.58 0.99 0.51
CA LEU A 185 17.77 -0.24 1.27
C LEU A 185 19.04 -1.01 0.88
N TYR A 186 19.43 -1.03 -0.40
CA TYR A 186 20.50 -1.92 -0.86
C TYR A 186 21.80 -1.24 -1.26
N LYS A 187 21.78 0.08 -1.51
CA LYS A 187 22.95 0.84 -1.99
C LYS A 187 23.44 1.91 -1.02
N THR A 188 22.76 2.12 0.13
CA THR A 188 23.15 3.16 1.07
C THR A 188 23.56 2.59 2.44
N VAL A 189 24.36 3.36 3.19
CA VAL A 189 24.76 3.04 4.56
C VAL A 189 23.55 2.99 5.49
N LEU A 190 22.57 3.89 5.31
CA LEU A 190 21.33 3.90 6.09
C LEU A 190 20.55 2.61 5.86
N GLY A 191 20.39 2.18 4.60
CA GLY A 191 19.71 0.93 4.28
C GLY A 191 20.43 -0.31 4.82
N PHE A 192 21.76 -0.30 4.85
CA PHE A 192 22.53 -1.36 5.52
C PHE A 192 22.20 -1.41 7.01
N ARG A 193 22.18 -0.25 7.70
CA ARG A 193 21.82 -0.18 9.13
C ARG A 193 20.37 -0.61 9.38
N ILE A 194 19.42 -0.25 8.51
CA ILE A 194 18.01 -0.67 8.60
C ILE A 194 17.92 -2.19 8.54
N ARG A 195 18.53 -2.83 7.54
CA ARG A 195 18.51 -4.30 7.39
C ARG A 195 19.23 -5.00 8.54
N ALA A 196 20.36 -4.47 8.98
CA ALA A 196 21.09 -5.02 10.11
C ALA A 196 20.30 -4.94 11.43
N ALA A 197 19.56 -3.84 11.66
CA ALA A 197 18.71 -3.67 12.84
C ALA A 197 17.52 -4.65 12.87
N GLY A 198 17.05 -5.11 11.70
CA GLY A 198 16.04 -6.17 11.61
C GLY A 198 16.63 -7.58 11.77
N GLU A 199 17.85 -7.80 11.32
CA GLU A 199 18.47 -9.13 11.34
C GLU A 199 19.14 -9.47 12.68
N SER A 200 19.91 -8.53 13.25
CA SER A 200 20.59 -8.67 14.53
C SER A 200 20.74 -7.33 15.24
N PRO A 201 19.72 -6.89 15.99
CA PRO A 201 19.74 -5.61 16.69
C PRO A 201 20.90 -5.54 17.73
N GLN A 202 21.25 -6.66 18.39
CA GLN A 202 22.36 -6.71 19.31
C GLN A 202 23.69 -6.36 18.64
N ALA A 203 23.97 -6.93 17.46
CA ALA A 203 25.20 -6.64 16.72
C ALA A 203 25.27 -5.17 16.29
N VAL A 204 24.14 -4.56 15.93
CA VAL A 204 24.06 -3.14 15.56
C VAL A 204 24.32 -2.23 16.76
N ASP A 205 23.83 -2.59 17.96
CA ASP A 205 24.04 -1.83 19.19
C ASP A 205 25.50 -1.90 19.64
N VAL A 206 26.11 -3.09 19.61
CA VAL A 206 27.54 -3.27 19.90
C VAL A 206 28.43 -2.47 18.93
N ALA A 207 28.00 -2.31 17.67
CA ALA A 207 28.68 -1.45 16.70
C ALA A 207 28.46 0.05 16.93
N GLY A 208 27.81 0.46 18.04
CA GLY A 208 27.59 1.85 18.42
C GLY A 208 26.43 2.56 17.69
N VAL A 209 25.61 1.83 16.95
CA VAL A 209 24.46 2.39 16.24
C VAL A 209 23.18 2.20 17.05
N ARG A 210 22.44 3.27 17.31
CA ARG A 210 21.20 3.22 18.10
C ARG A 210 20.07 2.55 17.30
N VAL A 211 19.75 1.30 17.64
CA VAL A 211 18.69 0.51 17.02
C VAL A 211 17.34 1.20 17.11
N ASP A 212 17.00 1.76 18.28
CA ASP A 212 15.72 2.43 18.52
C ASP A 212 15.49 3.60 17.53
N ARG A 213 16.54 4.41 17.26
CA ARG A 213 16.45 5.50 16.28
C ARG A 213 16.23 5.01 14.87
N ILE A 214 16.93 3.94 14.46
CA ILE A 214 16.78 3.35 13.12
C ILE A 214 15.36 2.83 12.93
N ARG A 215 14.84 2.09 13.90
CA ARG A 215 13.49 1.51 13.87
C ARG A 215 12.42 2.60 13.83
N THR A 216 12.52 3.62 14.70
CA THR A 216 11.56 4.74 14.71
C THR A 216 11.62 5.56 13.42
N LEU A 217 12.82 5.83 12.87
CA LEU A 217 12.95 6.51 11.57
C LEU A 217 12.29 5.70 10.45
N SER A 218 12.49 4.38 10.43
CA SER A 218 11.87 3.50 9.43
C SER A 218 10.34 3.52 9.54
N SER A 219 9.79 3.48 10.76
CA SER A 219 8.35 3.61 11.00
C SER A 219 7.80 4.97 10.55
N THR A 220 8.54 6.06 10.79
CA THR A 220 8.16 7.41 10.34
C THR A 220 8.12 7.50 8.82
N LEU A 221 9.15 6.98 8.13
CA LEU A 221 9.19 6.96 6.68
C LEU A 221 8.08 6.08 6.09
N GLY A 222 7.86 4.90 6.67
CA GLY A 222 6.77 4.01 6.29
C GLY A 222 5.41 4.66 6.46
N GLY A 223 5.18 5.30 7.60
CA GLY A 223 3.98 6.06 7.88
C GLY A 223 3.76 7.24 6.92
N ALA A 224 4.82 7.96 6.55
CA ALA A 224 4.73 9.08 5.60
C ALA A 224 4.31 8.62 4.19
N LEU A 225 4.85 7.51 3.71
CA LEU A 225 4.45 6.93 2.43
C LEU A 225 3.02 6.39 2.47
N CYS A 226 2.63 5.74 3.57
CA CYS A 226 1.25 5.33 3.80
C CYS A 226 0.31 6.55 3.81
N GLY A 227 0.69 7.63 4.49
CA GLY A 227 -0.09 8.87 4.56
C GLY A 227 -0.27 9.54 3.21
N LEU A 228 0.76 9.53 2.37
CA LEU A 228 0.64 9.99 0.99
C LEU A 228 -0.34 9.11 0.19
N GLY A 229 -0.35 7.80 0.43
CA GLY A 229 -1.32 6.87 -0.14
C GLY A 229 -2.76 7.18 0.26
N GLY A 230 -2.99 7.52 1.55
CA GLY A 230 -4.31 7.92 2.05
C GLY A 230 -4.80 9.24 1.45
N ALA A 231 -3.97 10.28 1.47
CA ALA A 231 -4.29 11.57 0.84
C ALA A 231 -4.51 11.44 -0.68
N PHE A 232 -3.77 10.55 -1.35
CA PHE A 232 -4.01 10.24 -2.75
C PHE A 232 -5.42 9.73 -3.02
N MET A 233 -5.93 8.83 -2.16
CA MET A 233 -7.28 8.27 -2.35
C MET A 233 -8.34 9.37 -2.37
N SER A 234 -8.23 10.37 -1.50
CA SER A 234 -9.21 11.46 -1.40
C SER A 234 -8.99 12.57 -2.44
N LEU A 235 -7.73 12.97 -2.69
CA LEU A 235 -7.40 14.14 -3.51
C LEU A 235 -7.25 13.85 -5.01
N CYS A 236 -6.86 12.60 -5.37
CA CYS A 236 -6.55 12.25 -6.75
C CYS A 236 -7.52 11.21 -7.33
N TRP A 237 -8.16 10.40 -6.49
CA TRP A 237 -8.98 9.28 -6.97
C TRP A 237 -10.47 9.51 -6.73
N MET A 238 -10.90 9.65 -5.45
CA MET A 238 -12.33 9.72 -5.11
C MET A 238 -12.92 11.13 -5.15
N GLY A 239 -12.10 12.18 -5.09
CA GLY A 239 -12.56 13.57 -5.06
C GLY A 239 -13.30 13.95 -3.78
N GLY A 240 -12.92 13.35 -2.65
CA GLY A 240 -13.51 13.60 -1.34
C GLY A 240 -13.19 12.49 -0.35
N VAL A 241 -13.81 12.55 0.82
CA VAL A 241 -13.62 11.58 1.90
C VAL A 241 -14.95 10.96 2.29
N VAL A 242 -14.93 9.64 2.51
CA VAL A 242 -16.02 8.88 3.14
C VAL A 242 -15.48 8.21 4.41
N LYS A 243 -16.36 7.90 5.37
CA LYS A 243 -15.98 7.32 6.66
C LYS A 243 -15.13 6.04 6.58
N GLU A 244 -15.31 5.25 5.54
CA GLU A 244 -14.61 3.97 5.31
C GLU A 244 -13.77 4.00 4.03
N ILE A 245 -13.10 5.12 3.75
CA ILE A 245 -12.36 5.33 2.49
C ILE A 245 -11.26 4.30 2.25
N SER A 246 -10.61 3.80 3.30
CA SER A 246 -9.54 2.79 3.20
C SER A 246 -10.07 1.42 2.78
N ALA A 247 -11.25 1.00 3.29
CA ALA A 247 -11.98 -0.21 2.87
C ALA A 247 -11.08 -1.45 2.67
N GLY A 248 -10.19 -1.72 3.63
CA GLY A 248 -9.28 -2.87 3.60
C GLY A 248 -8.01 -2.69 2.77
N LYS A 249 -7.77 -1.52 2.18
CA LYS A 249 -6.61 -1.26 1.29
C LYS A 249 -5.27 -1.36 2.02
N GLY A 250 -5.23 -1.04 3.33
CA GLY A 250 -4.04 -1.23 4.16
C GLY A 250 -3.68 -2.70 4.34
N PHE A 251 -4.67 -3.58 4.49
CA PHE A 251 -4.43 -5.03 4.56
C PHE A 251 -3.99 -5.63 3.22
N ILE A 252 -4.51 -5.12 2.10
CA ILE A 252 -4.02 -5.50 0.76
C ILE A 252 -2.57 -5.07 0.60
N ALA A 253 -2.19 -3.88 1.08
CA ALA A 253 -0.80 -3.42 1.05
C ALA A 253 0.11 -4.33 1.89
N LEU A 254 -0.32 -4.78 3.07
CA LEU A 254 0.43 -5.79 3.87
C LEU A 254 0.59 -7.10 3.10
N ALA A 255 -0.45 -7.56 2.40
CA ALA A 255 -0.34 -8.73 1.53
C ALA A 255 0.70 -8.53 0.42
N CYS A 256 0.77 -7.33 -0.19
CA CYS A 256 1.82 -6.98 -1.15
C CYS A 256 3.23 -7.07 -0.53
N VAL A 257 3.41 -6.64 0.71
CA VAL A 257 4.69 -6.71 1.45
C VAL A 257 5.13 -8.15 1.66
N VAL A 258 4.21 -8.99 2.14
CA VAL A 258 4.46 -10.43 2.38
C VAL A 258 4.78 -11.14 1.06
N PHE A 259 4.01 -10.91 0.01
CA PHE A 259 4.26 -11.45 -1.32
C PHE A 259 5.61 -11.03 -1.88
N ALA A 260 5.97 -9.76 -1.73
CA ALA A 260 7.24 -9.21 -2.16
C ALA A 260 8.44 -9.73 -1.35
N GLY A 261 8.22 -10.28 -0.16
CA GLY A 261 9.29 -10.64 0.78
C GLY A 261 10.14 -9.43 1.16
N LEU A 262 9.47 -8.32 1.44
CA LEU A 262 10.04 -7.04 1.85
C LEU A 262 10.94 -6.37 0.79
N GLU A 263 10.75 -6.70 -0.48
CA GLU A 263 11.49 -6.10 -1.59
C GLU A 263 10.65 -5.00 -2.24
N PRO A 264 11.06 -3.71 -2.21
CA PRO A 264 10.23 -2.59 -2.67
C PRO A 264 9.76 -2.69 -4.12
N LEU A 265 10.63 -3.15 -5.04
CA LEU A 265 10.26 -3.30 -6.45
C LEU A 265 9.25 -4.43 -6.67
N LEU A 266 9.37 -5.52 -5.89
CA LEU A 266 8.40 -6.60 -5.95
C LEU A 266 7.09 -6.21 -5.24
N ALA A 267 7.13 -5.36 -4.22
CA ALA A 267 5.94 -4.79 -3.58
C ALA A 267 5.16 -3.90 -4.56
N LEU A 268 5.86 -3.10 -5.37
CA LEU A 268 5.26 -2.35 -6.48
C LEU A 268 4.60 -3.29 -7.50
N ALA A 269 5.26 -4.37 -7.91
CA ALA A 269 4.71 -5.34 -8.84
C ALA A 269 3.48 -6.07 -8.25
N ALA A 270 3.51 -6.42 -6.97
CA ALA A 270 2.36 -6.98 -6.27
C ALA A 270 1.19 -5.99 -6.22
N ALA A 271 1.45 -4.73 -5.87
CA ALA A 271 0.44 -3.67 -5.84
C ALA A 271 -0.21 -3.47 -7.22
N LEU A 272 0.58 -3.57 -8.30
CA LEU A 272 0.08 -3.52 -9.67
C LEU A 272 -0.88 -4.69 -9.95
N ILE A 273 -0.50 -5.92 -9.60
CA ILE A 273 -1.35 -7.10 -9.77
C ILE A 273 -2.67 -6.94 -9.01
N PHE A 274 -2.62 -6.57 -7.73
CA PHE A 274 -3.82 -6.40 -6.92
C PHE A 274 -4.67 -5.21 -7.38
N GLY A 275 -4.06 -4.10 -7.80
CA GLY A 275 -4.76 -2.94 -8.34
C GLY A 275 -5.54 -3.28 -9.60
N PHE A 276 -4.90 -3.94 -10.56
CA PHE A 276 -5.57 -4.38 -11.79
C PHE A 276 -6.64 -5.44 -11.54
N THR A 277 -6.37 -6.43 -10.71
CA THR A 277 -7.35 -7.47 -10.36
C THR A 277 -8.60 -6.87 -9.70
N GLY A 278 -8.41 -5.90 -8.79
CA GLY A 278 -9.53 -5.22 -8.13
C GLY A 278 -10.40 -4.42 -9.09
N VAL A 279 -9.77 -3.64 -10.00
CA VAL A 279 -10.51 -2.85 -10.99
C VAL A 279 -11.18 -3.74 -12.02
N PHE A 280 -10.52 -4.79 -12.47
CA PHE A 280 -11.11 -5.76 -13.38
C PHE A 280 -12.34 -6.43 -12.75
N ALA A 281 -12.22 -6.90 -11.52
CA ALA A 281 -13.33 -7.47 -10.78
C ALA A 281 -14.50 -6.48 -10.65
N PHE A 282 -14.21 -5.23 -10.26
CA PHE A 282 -15.24 -4.18 -10.15
C PHE A 282 -15.90 -3.89 -11.51
N SER A 283 -15.13 -3.78 -12.58
CA SER A 283 -15.66 -3.51 -13.93
C SER A 283 -16.60 -4.61 -14.39
N VAL A 284 -16.23 -5.88 -14.17
CA VAL A 284 -17.09 -7.02 -14.44
C VAL A 284 -18.39 -6.96 -13.63
N ALA A 285 -18.30 -6.60 -12.34
CA ALA A 285 -19.47 -6.53 -11.44
C ALA A 285 -20.49 -5.46 -11.82
N VAL A 286 -20.06 -4.35 -12.44
CA VAL A 286 -20.97 -3.25 -12.83
C VAL A 286 -21.49 -3.37 -14.25
N THR A 287 -20.98 -4.33 -15.03
CA THR A 287 -21.40 -4.54 -16.42
C THR A 287 -22.82 -5.11 -16.50
N PRO A 288 -23.73 -4.51 -17.27
CA PRO A 288 -25.08 -5.03 -17.48
C PRO A 288 -25.05 -6.47 -18.00
N GLY A 289 -25.92 -7.35 -17.49
CA GLY A 289 -26.00 -8.78 -17.83
C GLY A 289 -25.14 -9.69 -16.94
N VAL A 290 -23.98 -9.25 -16.45
CA VAL A 290 -23.15 -10.05 -15.52
C VAL A 290 -23.69 -9.96 -14.08
N LYS A 291 -24.16 -8.78 -13.70
CA LYS A 291 -24.74 -8.51 -12.37
C LYS A 291 -25.91 -9.44 -12.02
N GLU A 292 -26.65 -9.93 -13.03
CA GLU A 292 -27.78 -10.85 -12.86
C GLU A 292 -27.31 -12.30 -12.63
N ILE A 293 -26.12 -12.64 -13.14
CA ILE A 293 -25.57 -14.01 -13.07
C ILE A 293 -24.66 -14.17 -11.85
N ILE A 294 -23.80 -13.16 -11.58
CA ILE A 294 -22.82 -13.21 -10.50
C ILE A 294 -23.15 -12.12 -9.46
N PRO A 295 -23.58 -12.49 -8.24
CA PRO A 295 -23.80 -11.51 -7.18
C PRO A 295 -22.54 -10.71 -6.88
N PHE A 296 -22.70 -9.39 -6.71
CA PHE A 296 -21.62 -8.42 -6.44
C PHE A 296 -20.65 -8.86 -5.33
N TYR A 297 -21.15 -9.56 -4.31
CA TYR A 297 -20.32 -10.05 -3.21
C TYR A 297 -19.25 -11.06 -3.64
N PHE A 298 -19.54 -11.93 -4.61
CA PHE A 298 -18.54 -12.88 -5.15
C PHE A 298 -17.43 -12.18 -5.92
N VAL A 299 -17.76 -11.12 -6.65
CA VAL A 299 -16.77 -10.33 -7.38
C VAL A 299 -15.84 -9.61 -6.42
N ASN A 300 -16.37 -9.06 -5.33
CA ASN A 300 -15.57 -8.45 -4.28
C ASN A 300 -14.65 -9.41 -3.55
N MET A 301 -14.91 -10.72 -3.60
CA MET A 301 -14.02 -11.75 -3.03
C MET A 301 -12.75 -11.97 -3.89
N VAL A 302 -12.77 -11.62 -5.18
CA VAL A 302 -11.67 -11.91 -6.11
C VAL A 302 -10.32 -11.36 -5.64
N PRO A 303 -10.17 -10.11 -5.18
CA PRO A 303 -8.90 -9.59 -4.64
C PRO A 303 -8.41 -10.39 -3.43
N TYR A 304 -9.32 -10.79 -2.53
CA TYR A 304 -8.97 -11.55 -1.32
C TYR A 304 -8.58 -12.99 -1.65
N ILE A 305 -9.29 -13.65 -2.57
CA ILE A 305 -8.92 -14.98 -3.06
C ILE A 305 -7.56 -14.94 -3.77
N SER A 306 -7.34 -13.92 -4.61
CA SER A 306 -6.03 -13.68 -5.26
C SER A 306 -4.93 -13.54 -4.22
N THR A 307 -5.18 -12.81 -3.13
CA THR A 307 -4.24 -12.65 -2.01
C THR A 307 -3.91 -13.99 -1.36
N LEU A 308 -4.91 -14.81 -1.05
CA LEU A 308 -4.71 -16.12 -0.45
C LEU A 308 -3.88 -17.05 -1.34
N ILE A 309 -4.19 -17.11 -2.64
CA ILE A 309 -3.44 -17.92 -3.61
C ILE A 309 -2.00 -17.46 -3.70
N VAL A 310 -1.80 -16.15 -3.85
CA VAL A 310 -0.48 -15.53 -4.00
C VAL A 310 0.37 -15.73 -2.75
N VAL A 311 -0.20 -15.50 -1.56
CA VAL A 311 0.49 -15.68 -0.27
C VAL A 311 0.85 -17.16 -0.05
N THR A 312 -0.07 -18.09 -0.36
CA THR A 312 0.19 -19.53 -0.24
C THR A 312 1.37 -19.99 -1.11
N ILE A 313 1.49 -19.45 -2.32
CA ILE A 313 2.60 -19.76 -3.24
C ILE A 313 3.91 -19.10 -2.76
N ALA A 314 3.85 -17.92 -2.16
CA ALA A 314 5.00 -17.10 -1.78
C ALA A 314 5.65 -17.50 -0.45
N ILE A 315 4.88 -17.94 0.54
CA ILE A 315 5.32 -18.19 1.92
C ILE A 315 6.49 -19.20 2.02
N GLY A 316 6.63 -20.14 1.10
CA GLY A 316 7.67 -21.17 1.18
C GLY A 316 9.11 -20.74 0.83
N ARG A 317 9.36 -19.51 0.36
CA ARG A 317 10.62 -19.13 -0.30
C ARG A 317 11.35 -17.91 0.25
N ARG A 318 10.79 -17.13 1.19
CA ARG A 318 11.37 -15.85 1.61
C ARG A 318 11.63 -15.80 3.11
N ARG A 319 12.79 -15.23 3.48
CA ARG A 319 13.17 -15.07 4.88
C ARG A 319 12.87 -13.65 5.32
N PHE A 320 12.00 -13.52 6.32
CA PHE A 320 11.80 -12.28 7.06
C PHE A 320 12.98 -12.01 8.00
N PRO A 321 13.27 -10.76 8.39
CA PRO A 321 14.29 -10.44 9.37
C PRO A 321 14.05 -11.20 10.67
N LYS A 322 15.10 -11.71 11.30
CA LYS A 322 15.00 -12.57 12.50
C LYS A 322 14.37 -11.85 13.70
N ALA A 323 14.59 -10.55 13.82
CA ALA A 323 14.03 -9.72 14.89
C ALA A 323 12.74 -8.98 14.46
N SER A 324 12.06 -9.44 13.39
CA SER A 324 10.79 -8.86 12.95
C SER A 324 9.70 -9.07 14.01
N GLY A 325 8.99 -7.99 14.36
CA GLY A 325 7.93 -8.03 15.37
C GLY A 325 8.40 -8.11 16.82
N VAL A 326 9.71 -8.25 17.07
CA VAL A 326 10.25 -8.44 18.41
C VAL A 326 10.80 -7.12 18.97
N PRO A 327 10.30 -6.62 20.14
CA PRO A 327 10.86 -5.46 20.80
C PRO A 327 12.32 -5.72 21.23
N TYR A 328 13.22 -4.83 20.84
CA TYR A 328 14.61 -4.92 21.26
C TYR A 328 14.79 -4.34 22.67
N ARG A 329 15.42 -5.09 23.58
CA ARG A 329 15.86 -4.62 24.90
C ARG A 329 17.37 -4.62 24.91
N ARG A 330 17.94 -3.47 25.32
CA ARG A 330 19.37 -3.34 25.56
C ARG A 330 19.69 -4.05 26.88
N GLU A 331 20.59 -5.03 26.84
CA GLU A 331 21.11 -5.69 28.02
C GLU A 331 22.17 -4.82 28.70
#